data_5b287ed5f083e89deb4c236a9b6c67cd
#
_entry.id   5b287ed5f083e89deb4c236a9b6c67cd
#
_cell.length_a   1.000
_cell.length_b   1.000
_cell.length_c   1.000
_cell.angle_alpha   90.00
_cell.angle_beta   90.00
_cell.angle_gamma   90.00
#
_symmetry.space_group_name_H-M   'P 1'
#
loop_
_entity.id
_entity.type
_entity.pdbx_description
1 polymer ?
#
loop_
_entity_poly.entity_id
_entity_poly.type
_entity_poly.pdbx_seq_one_letter_code
_entity_poly.pdbx_strand_id
1 'polypeptide(L)'
;MWLILALLAAFMFTAQNLLMRVLAVKSVHPRTFSFVFNGWGTLFSILYIIIEPPSLTMLPNISSTQWLLIAGAVLGYGIFERTHFSVRKQLDASTTAILFRLTPVITLIGALLFLRESLSMTKLIGAALLISASLTVIHKNPKLQSSRTVWLAIFSATALGLAGLFDKPASQGIPASLYNVALWMLSMLVVAIPSLSLNQLKKEFYIGGWKVALTAFINVFGFILYLKALAITDVSLVAPITSSSGTLVILGGIIFLNERTYLWRKLTAGILMLIGVFLLR
;
A
#
# COMPACT_ATOMS: atom_id res chain seq x y z
N MET A 1 5.52 0.71 24.09
CA MET A 1 5.29 -0.50 23.26
C MET A 1 4.78 -0.17 21.86
N TRP A 2 3.71 0.63 21.72
CA TRP A 2 3.14 1.01 20.41
C TRP A 2 4.15 1.66 19.45
N LEU A 3 5.03 2.54 19.94
CA LEU A 3 6.04 3.22 19.14
C LEU A 3 7.02 2.23 18.47
N ILE A 4 7.47 1.21 19.22
CA ILE A 4 8.37 0.17 18.70
C ILE A 4 7.67 -0.62 17.59
N LEU A 5 6.41 -1.00 17.80
CA LEU A 5 5.61 -1.70 16.78
C LEU A 5 5.43 -0.86 15.53
N ALA A 6 5.12 0.44 15.67
CA ALA A 6 4.97 1.37 14.55
C ALA A 6 6.28 1.58 13.78
N LEU A 7 7.42 1.71 14.47
CA LEU A 7 8.73 1.84 13.84
C LEU A 7 9.13 0.56 13.11
N LEU A 8 8.92 -0.62 13.70
CA LEU A 8 9.18 -1.90 13.05
C LEU A 8 8.29 -2.06 11.81
N ALA A 9 7.00 -1.70 11.90
CA ALA A 9 6.10 -1.70 10.74
C ALA A 9 6.60 -0.76 9.63
N ALA A 10 7.04 0.47 9.96
CA ALA A 10 7.60 1.41 9.01
C ALA A 10 8.86 0.86 8.32
N PHE A 11 9.74 0.21 9.07
CA PHE A 11 10.93 -0.43 8.53
C PHE A 11 10.57 -1.60 7.61
N MET A 12 9.64 -2.47 8.01
CA MET A 12 9.15 -3.57 7.18
C MET A 12 8.52 -3.07 5.88
N PHE A 13 7.66 -2.04 5.94
CA PHE A 13 7.08 -1.43 4.75
C PHE A 13 8.15 -0.80 3.83
N THR A 14 9.21 -0.25 4.41
CA THR A 14 10.33 0.26 3.62
C THR A 14 11.06 -0.86 2.89
N ALA A 15 11.46 -1.90 3.60
CA ALA A 15 12.14 -3.06 3.04
C ALA A 15 11.29 -3.75 1.96
N GLN A 16 10.01 -3.99 2.25
CA GLN A 16 9.05 -4.55 1.30
C GLN A 16 8.94 -3.71 0.02
N ASN A 17 8.82 -2.38 0.12
CA ASN A 17 8.70 -1.51 -1.05
C ASN A 17 9.95 -1.51 -1.93
N LEU A 18 11.15 -1.54 -1.34
CA LEU A 18 12.42 -1.65 -2.07
C LEU A 18 12.54 -3.02 -2.77
N LEU A 19 12.23 -4.11 -2.05
CA LEU A 19 12.23 -5.47 -2.62
C LEU A 19 11.21 -5.62 -3.75
N MET A 20 10.01 -5.06 -3.60
CA MET A 20 9.00 -5.04 -4.67
C MET A 20 9.52 -4.40 -5.95
N ARG A 21 10.28 -3.30 -5.86
CA ARG A 21 10.88 -2.66 -7.03
C ARG A 21 11.88 -3.59 -7.70
N VAL A 22 12.79 -4.20 -6.93
CA VAL A 22 13.80 -5.12 -7.45
C VAL A 22 13.16 -6.32 -8.15
N LEU A 23 12.08 -6.85 -7.59
CA LEU A 23 11.35 -7.99 -8.15
C LEU A 23 10.50 -7.60 -9.36
N ALA A 24 9.82 -6.47 -9.31
CA ALA A 24 8.98 -5.98 -10.40
C ALA A 24 9.76 -5.79 -11.70
N VAL A 25 11.02 -5.31 -11.61
CA VAL A 25 11.89 -5.16 -12.80
C VAL A 25 12.18 -6.51 -13.48
N LYS A 26 12.28 -7.58 -12.69
CA LYS A 26 12.54 -8.93 -13.22
C LYS A 26 11.31 -9.63 -13.76
N SER A 27 10.12 -9.24 -13.31
CA SER A 27 8.86 -9.83 -13.76
C SER A 27 8.65 -9.60 -15.26
N VAL A 28 8.20 -10.63 -15.96
CA VAL A 28 7.78 -10.54 -17.37
C VAL A 28 6.32 -10.11 -17.46
N HIS A 29 5.47 -10.70 -16.62
CA HIS A 29 4.03 -10.45 -16.55
C HIS A 29 3.62 -9.86 -15.19
N PRO A 30 3.73 -8.54 -14.97
CA PRO A 30 3.54 -7.91 -13.66
C PRO A 30 2.22 -8.26 -12.95
N ARG A 31 1.13 -8.42 -13.69
CA ARG A 31 -0.16 -8.84 -13.15
C ARG A 31 -0.10 -10.27 -12.59
N THR A 32 0.49 -11.19 -13.33
CA THR A 32 0.66 -12.58 -12.90
C THR A 32 1.62 -12.67 -11.72
N PHE A 33 2.65 -11.82 -11.71
CA PHE A 33 3.56 -11.70 -10.56
C PHE A 33 2.84 -11.23 -9.31
N SER A 34 1.94 -10.23 -9.44
CA SER A 34 1.09 -9.77 -8.33
C SER A 34 0.21 -10.90 -7.79
N PHE A 35 -0.35 -11.76 -8.65
CA PHE A 35 -1.11 -12.93 -8.21
C PHE A 35 -0.25 -13.88 -7.36
N VAL A 36 0.97 -14.17 -7.78
CA VAL A 36 1.92 -15.01 -7.02
C VAL A 36 2.26 -14.37 -5.67
N PHE A 37 2.49 -13.06 -5.65
CA PHE A 37 2.74 -12.30 -4.43
C PHE A 37 1.56 -12.35 -3.46
N ASN A 38 0.33 -12.13 -3.95
CA ASN A 38 -0.89 -12.20 -3.16
C ASN A 38 -1.17 -13.64 -2.66
N GLY A 39 -0.80 -14.66 -3.44
CA GLY A 39 -0.88 -16.07 -3.01
C GLY A 39 -0.01 -16.34 -1.79
N TRP A 40 1.22 -15.87 -1.78
CA TRP A 40 2.09 -15.95 -0.59
C TRP A 40 1.55 -15.12 0.56
N GLY A 41 1.03 -13.91 0.30
CA GLY A 41 0.40 -13.07 1.32
C GLY A 41 -0.79 -13.76 1.98
N THR A 42 -1.66 -14.40 1.17
CA THR A 42 -2.79 -15.19 1.66
C THR A 42 -2.32 -16.35 2.54
N LEU A 43 -1.29 -17.10 2.08
CA LEU A 43 -0.72 -18.21 2.85
C LEU A 43 -0.20 -17.74 4.21
N PHE A 44 0.61 -16.68 4.26
CA PHE A 44 1.13 -16.15 5.52
C PHE A 44 0.04 -15.57 6.43
N SER A 45 -1.01 -14.99 5.85
CA SER A 45 -2.16 -14.50 6.61
C SER A 45 -2.95 -15.66 7.23
N ILE A 46 -3.09 -16.79 6.53
CA ILE A 46 -3.73 -18.01 7.07
C ILE A 46 -2.85 -18.62 8.17
N LEU A 47 -1.53 -18.71 7.95
CA LEU A 47 -0.61 -19.20 8.97
C LEU A 47 -0.64 -18.33 10.24
N TYR A 48 -0.84 -17.02 10.09
CA TYR A 48 -1.00 -16.13 11.22
C TYR A 48 -2.27 -16.43 12.04
N ILE A 49 -3.38 -16.81 11.41
CA ILE A 49 -4.59 -17.26 12.13
C ILE A 49 -4.32 -18.50 12.96
N ILE A 50 -3.46 -19.42 12.48
CA ILE A 50 -3.11 -20.63 13.23
C ILE A 50 -2.28 -20.27 14.47
N ILE A 51 -1.40 -19.29 14.37
CA ILE A 51 -0.54 -18.82 15.47
C ILE A 51 -1.34 -17.99 16.49
N GLU A 52 -2.25 -17.15 16.01
CA GLU A 52 -3.08 -16.27 16.85
C GLU A 52 -4.56 -16.45 16.42
N PRO A 53 -5.20 -17.53 16.88
CA PRO A 53 -6.55 -17.84 16.45
C PRO A 53 -7.54 -16.78 16.97
N PRO A 54 -8.42 -16.26 16.09
CA PRO A 54 -9.45 -15.33 16.51
C PRO A 54 -10.45 -16.03 17.43
N SER A 55 -10.98 -15.30 18.40
CA SER A 55 -12.10 -15.80 19.20
C SER A 55 -13.33 -15.97 18.30
N LEU A 56 -13.70 -17.21 18.01
CA LEU A 56 -14.86 -17.53 17.15
C LEU A 56 -16.20 -17.13 17.81
N THR A 57 -16.22 -16.91 19.13
CA THR A 57 -17.40 -16.41 19.85
C THR A 57 -17.78 -15.00 19.47
N MET A 58 -16.90 -14.28 18.77
CA MET A 58 -17.08 -12.91 18.30
C MET A 58 -17.26 -12.81 16.79
N LEU A 59 -17.70 -13.86 16.10
CA LEU A 59 -18.10 -13.70 14.71
C LEU A 59 -19.36 -12.81 14.67
N PRO A 60 -19.23 -11.57 14.21
CA PRO A 60 -20.36 -10.63 14.25
C PRO A 60 -21.42 -11.02 13.23
N ASN A 61 -22.65 -10.63 13.51
CA ASN A 61 -23.66 -10.55 12.47
C ASN A 61 -23.28 -9.43 11.50
N ILE A 62 -22.57 -9.78 10.43
CA ILE A 62 -22.11 -8.83 9.41
C ILE A 62 -23.33 -8.27 8.68
N SER A 63 -23.58 -6.98 8.78
CA SER A 63 -24.69 -6.32 8.09
C SER A 63 -24.49 -6.28 6.58
N SER A 64 -25.59 -6.17 5.82
CA SER A 64 -25.50 -6.01 4.35
C SER A 64 -24.65 -4.81 3.94
N THR A 65 -24.74 -3.71 4.66
CA THR A 65 -23.90 -2.51 4.43
C THR A 65 -22.43 -2.82 4.64
N GLN A 66 -22.09 -3.58 5.67
CA GLN A 66 -20.71 -3.96 5.95
C GLN A 66 -20.14 -4.88 4.86
N TRP A 67 -20.96 -5.80 4.33
CA TRP A 67 -20.56 -6.61 3.16
C TRP A 67 -20.26 -5.76 1.93
N LEU A 68 -21.04 -4.71 1.66
CA LEU A 68 -20.76 -3.76 0.58
C LEU A 68 -19.44 -2.99 0.79
N LEU A 69 -19.16 -2.60 2.04
CA LEU A 69 -17.90 -1.93 2.39
C LEU A 69 -16.69 -2.87 2.23
N ILE A 70 -16.83 -4.14 2.65
CA ILE A 70 -15.80 -5.18 2.44
C ILE A 70 -15.56 -5.36 0.93
N ALA A 71 -16.62 -5.49 0.14
CA ALA A 71 -16.50 -5.62 -1.31
C ALA A 71 -15.81 -4.40 -1.94
N GLY A 72 -16.14 -3.18 -1.49
CA GLY A 72 -15.47 -1.95 -1.91
C GLY A 72 -13.97 -1.94 -1.58
N ALA A 73 -13.60 -2.34 -0.36
CA ALA A 73 -12.21 -2.47 0.04
C ALA A 73 -11.46 -3.50 -0.81
N VAL A 74 -12.05 -4.71 -0.98
CA VAL A 74 -11.49 -5.79 -1.81
C VAL A 74 -11.28 -5.35 -3.27
N LEU A 75 -12.26 -4.68 -3.87
CA LEU A 75 -12.14 -4.17 -5.23
C LEU A 75 -11.03 -3.13 -5.34
N GLY A 76 -10.96 -2.19 -4.41
CA GLY A 76 -9.92 -1.17 -4.38
C GLY A 76 -8.52 -1.78 -4.23
N TYR A 77 -8.32 -2.68 -3.27
CA TYR A 77 -7.06 -3.43 -3.12
C TYR A 77 -6.77 -4.29 -4.34
N GLY A 78 -7.74 -5.02 -4.86
CA GLY A 78 -7.55 -5.87 -6.04
C GLY A 78 -7.13 -5.08 -7.28
N ILE A 79 -7.69 -3.89 -7.51
CA ILE A 79 -7.28 -2.97 -8.59
C ILE A 79 -5.86 -2.45 -8.33
N PHE A 80 -5.55 -2.05 -7.10
CA PHE A 80 -4.20 -1.66 -6.71
C PHE A 80 -3.20 -2.79 -6.97
N GLU A 81 -3.46 -3.98 -6.45
CA GLU A 81 -2.62 -5.16 -6.60
C GLU A 81 -2.42 -5.53 -8.08
N ARG A 82 -3.44 -5.37 -8.91
CA ARG A 82 -3.37 -5.62 -10.35
C ARG A 82 -2.45 -4.65 -11.10
N THR A 83 -2.26 -3.45 -10.60
CA THR A 83 -1.60 -2.35 -11.32
C THR A 83 -0.23 -1.98 -10.77
N HIS A 84 -0.03 -2.07 -9.45
CA HIS A 84 1.15 -1.51 -8.81
C HIS A 84 2.49 -2.15 -9.21
N PHE A 85 2.53 -3.46 -9.56
CA PHE A 85 3.76 -4.07 -10.06
C PHE A 85 4.13 -3.55 -11.47
N SER A 86 3.14 -3.24 -12.32
CA SER A 86 3.38 -2.59 -13.61
C SER A 86 3.98 -1.20 -13.44
N VAL A 87 3.51 -0.44 -12.45
CA VAL A 87 4.07 0.86 -12.08
C VAL A 87 5.51 0.69 -11.58
N ARG A 88 5.73 -0.21 -10.62
CA ARG A 88 7.05 -0.46 -10.02
C ARG A 88 8.06 -1.02 -11.01
N LYS A 89 7.63 -1.68 -12.06
CA LYS A 89 8.52 -2.15 -13.13
C LYS A 89 9.09 -1.00 -13.95
N GLN A 90 8.34 0.07 -14.13
CA GLN A 90 8.68 1.18 -15.04
C GLN A 90 9.22 2.42 -14.31
N LEU A 91 8.82 2.65 -13.06
CA LEU A 91 9.25 3.80 -12.26
C LEU A 91 10.22 3.37 -11.15
N ASP A 92 11.15 4.25 -10.82
CA ASP A 92 12.05 4.10 -9.66
C ASP A 92 11.25 3.89 -8.37
N ALA A 93 11.85 3.22 -7.37
CA ALA A 93 11.22 3.04 -6.05
C ALA A 93 10.88 4.37 -5.40
N SER A 94 11.80 5.35 -5.47
CA SER A 94 11.62 6.69 -4.95
C SER A 94 10.49 7.45 -5.66
N THR A 95 10.41 7.41 -6.99
CA THR A 95 9.32 8.04 -7.76
C THR A 95 7.98 7.38 -7.45
N THR A 96 7.94 6.06 -7.40
CA THR A 96 6.72 5.30 -7.04
C THR A 96 6.25 5.64 -5.63
N ALA A 97 7.16 5.72 -4.64
CA ALA A 97 6.83 6.08 -3.27
C ALA A 97 6.22 7.49 -3.18
N ILE A 98 6.73 8.44 -3.97
CA ILE A 98 6.21 9.81 -4.02
C ILE A 98 4.80 9.84 -4.62
N LEU A 99 4.58 9.17 -5.76
CA LEU A 99 3.27 9.15 -6.41
C LEU A 99 2.21 8.44 -5.57
N PHE A 100 2.56 7.36 -4.89
CA PHE A 100 1.63 6.66 -4.00
C PHE A 100 1.31 7.44 -2.72
N ARG A 101 1.98 8.56 -2.44
CA ARG A 101 1.56 9.50 -1.38
C ARG A 101 0.36 10.38 -1.76
N LEU A 102 -0.16 10.25 -2.96
CA LEU A 102 -1.50 10.75 -3.29
C LEU A 102 -2.61 9.92 -2.61
N THR A 103 -2.34 8.68 -2.19
CA THR A 103 -3.29 7.83 -1.47
C THR A 103 -3.96 8.53 -0.28
N PRO A 104 -3.25 9.12 0.71
CA PRO A 104 -3.88 9.85 1.80
C PRO A 104 -4.73 11.05 1.36
N VAL A 105 -4.36 11.70 0.27
CA VAL A 105 -5.14 12.81 -0.31
C VAL A 105 -6.49 12.29 -0.83
N ILE A 106 -6.48 11.15 -1.54
CA ILE A 106 -7.70 10.51 -2.04
C ILE A 106 -8.57 10.04 -0.88
N THR A 107 -7.96 9.43 0.15
CA THR A 107 -8.69 9.01 1.36
C THR A 107 -9.33 10.22 2.06
N LEU A 108 -8.62 11.35 2.17
CA LEU A 108 -9.18 12.59 2.73
C LEU A 108 -10.38 13.09 1.91
N ILE A 109 -10.24 13.17 0.59
CA ILE A 109 -11.35 13.58 -0.30
C ILE A 109 -12.54 12.63 -0.13
N GLY A 110 -12.30 11.32 -0.08
CA GLY A 110 -13.34 10.34 0.17
C GLY A 110 -14.01 10.50 1.54
N ALA A 111 -13.23 10.76 2.59
CA ALA A 111 -13.74 10.99 3.94
C ALA A 111 -14.65 12.25 4.00
N LEU A 112 -14.26 13.32 3.32
CA LEU A 112 -15.08 14.54 3.22
C LEU A 112 -16.40 14.28 2.48
N LEU A 113 -16.36 13.54 1.36
CA LEU A 113 -17.54 13.32 0.51
C LEU A 113 -18.48 12.26 1.06
N PHE A 114 -17.97 11.14 1.57
CA PHE A 114 -18.75 9.97 1.98
C PHE A 114 -19.00 9.91 3.49
N LEU A 115 -18.01 10.33 4.31
CA LEU A 115 -18.10 10.28 5.77
C LEU A 115 -18.49 11.63 6.38
N ARG A 116 -18.61 12.68 5.56
CA ARG A 116 -18.95 14.06 5.98
C ARG A 116 -18.03 14.59 7.09
N GLU A 117 -16.76 14.20 7.04
CA GLU A 117 -15.76 14.71 7.98
C GLU A 117 -15.52 16.21 7.77
N SER A 118 -15.14 16.93 8.83
CA SER A 118 -14.79 18.34 8.74
C SER A 118 -13.43 18.55 8.08
N LEU A 119 -13.33 19.50 7.17
CA LEU A 119 -12.09 19.95 6.57
C LEU A 119 -11.43 20.98 7.50
N SER A 120 -10.23 20.66 8.00
CA SER A 120 -9.40 21.64 8.72
C SER A 120 -8.38 22.29 7.77
N MET A 121 -7.92 23.48 8.10
CA MET A 121 -6.87 24.17 7.33
C MET A 121 -5.57 23.34 7.30
N THR A 122 -5.25 22.64 8.38
CA THR A 122 -4.08 21.74 8.47
C THR A 122 -4.17 20.59 7.47
N LYS A 123 -5.34 19.94 7.37
CA LYS A 123 -5.58 18.87 6.38
C LYS A 123 -5.45 19.40 4.95
N LEU A 124 -5.96 20.60 4.66
CA LEU A 124 -5.83 21.22 3.33
C LEU A 124 -4.36 21.50 2.97
N ILE A 125 -3.60 22.09 3.88
CA ILE A 125 -2.16 22.34 3.68
C ILE A 125 -1.41 21.01 3.51
N GLY A 126 -1.70 20.00 4.34
CA GLY A 126 -1.11 18.68 4.23
C GLY A 126 -1.35 18.04 2.86
N ALA A 127 -2.58 18.08 2.36
CA ALA A 127 -2.92 17.58 1.02
C ALA A 127 -2.19 18.36 -0.08
N ALA A 128 -2.13 19.69 0.00
CA ALA A 128 -1.42 20.53 -0.95
C ALA A 128 0.08 20.21 -1.01
N LEU A 129 0.71 19.94 0.15
CA LEU A 129 2.12 19.53 0.21
C LEU A 129 2.36 18.17 -0.44
N LEU A 130 1.47 17.19 -0.26
CA LEU A 130 1.58 15.88 -0.91
C LEU A 130 1.41 15.97 -2.43
N ILE A 131 0.47 16.78 -2.90
CA ILE A 131 0.30 17.06 -4.33
C ILE A 131 1.55 17.75 -4.89
N SER A 132 2.07 18.77 -4.19
CA SER A 132 3.27 19.50 -4.59
C SER A 132 4.50 18.59 -4.65
N ALA A 133 4.65 17.65 -3.70
CA ALA A 133 5.71 16.65 -3.74
C ALA A 133 5.64 15.79 -5.01
N SER A 134 4.45 15.34 -5.38
CA SER A 134 4.24 14.55 -6.60
C SER A 134 4.55 15.36 -7.86
N LEU A 135 4.09 16.62 -7.92
CA LEU A 135 4.37 17.53 -9.04
C LEU A 135 5.86 17.85 -9.17
N THR A 136 6.59 17.99 -8.05
CA THR A 136 8.04 18.26 -8.04
C THR A 136 8.83 17.20 -8.79
N VAL A 137 8.40 15.93 -8.71
CA VAL A 137 9.08 14.82 -9.40
C VAL A 137 8.62 14.68 -10.86
N ILE A 138 7.35 14.93 -11.15
CA ILE A 138 6.81 14.84 -12.52
C ILE A 138 7.28 16.01 -13.38
N HIS A 139 7.26 17.23 -12.80
CA HIS A 139 7.61 18.44 -13.53
C HIS A 139 9.09 18.44 -13.97
N LYS A 140 9.33 18.88 -15.21
CA LYS A 140 10.66 18.86 -15.84
C LYS A 140 11.31 17.47 -16.02
N ASN A 141 10.55 16.38 -15.89
CA ASN A 141 10.97 15.06 -16.35
C ASN A 141 10.15 14.70 -17.61
N PRO A 142 10.67 14.95 -18.83
CA PRO A 142 9.89 14.73 -20.06
C PRO A 142 9.39 13.30 -20.21
N LYS A 143 10.15 12.33 -19.67
CA LYS A 143 9.78 10.91 -19.69
C LYS A 143 8.57 10.60 -18.79
N LEU A 144 8.32 11.43 -17.75
CA LEU A 144 7.22 11.24 -16.82
C LEU A 144 5.97 12.06 -17.19
N GLN A 145 6.14 13.26 -17.75
CA GLN A 145 5.03 14.21 -17.99
C GLN A 145 3.89 13.62 -18.86
N SER A 146 4.21 12.80 -19.84
CA SER A 146 3.23 12.18 -20.75
C SER A 146 3.14 10.65 -20.59
N SER A 147 3.69 10.11 -19.53
CA SER A 147 3.80 8.67 -19.33
C SER A 147 2.48 8.06 -18.90
N ARG A 148 2.01 7.06 -19.65
CA ARG A 148 0.88 6.20 -19.25
C ARG A 148 1.13 5.60 -17.85
N THR A 149 2.39 5.37 -17.47
CA THR A 149 2.76 4.79 -16.19
C THR A 149 2.48 5.73 -15.02
N VAL A 150 2.63 7.05 -15.20
CA VAL A 150 2.27 8.04 -14.17
C VAL A 150 0.76 8.04 -13.94
N TRP A 151 -0.04 8.02 -15.02
CA TRP A 151 -1.50 7.90 -14.89
C TRP A 151 -1.91 6.59 -14.25
N LEU A 152 -1.23 5.49 -14.57
CA LEU A 152 -1.46 4.20 -13.93
C LEU A 152 -1.09 4.25 -12.44
N ALA A 153 -0.03 4.97 -12.06
CA ALA A 153 0.36 5.17 -10.67
C ALA A 153 -0.67 5.98 -9.88
N ILE A 154 -1.20 7.07 -10.50
CA ILE A 154 -2.27 7.87 -9.91
C ILE A 154 -3.55 7.03 -9.75
N PHE A 155 -3.92 6.26 -10.76
CA PHE A 155 -5.06 5.34 -10.71
C PHE A 155 -4.88 4.29 -9.61
N SER A 156 -3.69 3.68 -9.50
CA SER A 156 -3.36 2.75 -8.43
C SER A 156 -3.45 3.40 -7.04
N ALA A 157 -2.92 4.62 -6.90
CA ALA A 157 -3.00 5.37 -5.64
C ALA A 157 -4.46 5.71 -5.27
N THR A 158 -5.29 6.02 -6.27
CA THR A 158 -6.72 6.27 -6.09
C THR A 158 -7.44 5.02 -5.61
N ALA A 159 -7.19 3.88 -6.25
CA ALA A 159 -7.78 2.59 -5.85
C ALA A 159 -7.39 2.22 -4.40
N LEU A 160 -6.11 2.40 -4.05
CA LEU A 160 -5.62 2.17 -2.68
C LEU A 160 -6.23 3.15 -1.67
N GLY A 161 -6.40 4.43 -2.03
CA GLY A 161 -7.02 5.44 -1.17
C GLY A 161 -8.49 5.17 -0.89
N LEU A 162 -9.23 4.73 -1.89
CA LEU A 162 -10.63 4.31 -1.74
C LEU A 162 -10.75 3.03 -0.91
N ALA A 163 -9.85 2.05 -1.11
CA ALA A 163 -9.82 0.84 -0.28
C ALA A 163 -9.62 1.20 1.19
N GLY A 164 -8.63 2.03 1.51
CA GLY A 164 -8.35 2.48 2.88
C GLY A 164 -9.49 3.28 3.51
N LEU A 165 -10.30 3.99 2.71
CA LEU A 165 -11.50 4.65 3.20
C LEU A 165 -12.54 3.64 3.73
N PHE A 166 -12.68 2.50 3.06
CA PHE A 166 -13.64 1.46 3.43
C PHE A 166 -13.12 0.55 4.56
N ASP A 167 -11.81 0.43 4.76
CA ASP A 167 -11.23 -0.51 5.74
C ASP A 167 -11.79 -0.34 7.15
N LYS A 168 -11.82 0.90 7.67
CA LYS A 168 -12.25 1.15 9.04
C LYS A 168 -13.70 0.72 9.29
N PRO A 169 -14.71 1.16 8.52
CA PRO A 169 -16.08 0.72 8.72
C PRO A 169 -16.30 -0.75 8.33
N ALA A 170 -15.54 -1.28 7.36
CA ALA A 170 -15.65 -2.68 6.93
C ALA A 170 -15.12 -3.67 7.97
N SER A 171 -14.07 -3.30 8.72
CA SER A 171 -13.43 -4.17 9.70
C SER A 171 -14.06 -4.13 11.09
N GLN A 172 -15.06 -3.24 11.34
CA GLN A 172 -15.68 -3.12 12.65
C GLN A 172 -16.28 -4.46 13.14
N GLY A 173 -15.86 -4.90 14.33
CA GLY A 173 -16.30 -6.16 14.92
C GLY A 173 -15.75 -7.43 14.26
N ILE A 174 -14.95 -7.33 13.19
CA ILE A 174 -14.27 -8.47 12.58
C ILE A 174 -12.87 -8.58 13.16
N PRO A 175 -12.43 -9.76 13.64
CA PRO A 175 -11.06 -9.96 14.05
C PRO A 175 -10.07 -9.59 12.94
N ALA A 176 -9.03 -8.81 13.28
CA ALA A 176 -8.09 -8.27 12.31
C ALA A 176 -7.40 -9.37 11.47
N SER A 177 -7.15 -10.54 12.06
CA SER A 177 -6.60 -11.71 11.36
C SER A 177 -7.53 -12.22 10.26
N LEU A 178 -8.85 -12.33 10.53
CA LEU A 178 -9.84 -12.78 9.54
C LEU A 178 -10.03 -11.75 8.42
N TYR A 179 -10.13 -10.46 8.79
CA TYR A 179 -10.23 -9.37 7.82
C TYR A 179 -9.01 -9.33 6.89
N ASN A 180 -7.81 -9.49 7.45
CA ASN A 180 -6.57 -9.55 6.67
C ASN A 180 -6.56 -10.71 5.66
N VAL A 181 -6.94 -11.94 6.08
CA VAL A 181 -7.05 -13.08 5.15
C VAL A 181 -8.06 -12.79 4.04
N ALA A 182 -9.23 -12.24 4.39
CA ALA A 182 -10.26 -11.91 3.41
C ALA A 182 -9.73 -10.91 2.37
N LEU A 183 -9.04 -9.85 2.80
CA LEU A 183 -8.44 -8.86 1.89
C LEU A 183 -7.42 -9.50 0.95
N TRP A 184 -6.46 -10.28 1.46
CA TRP A 184 -5.43 -10.92 0.62
C TRP A 184 -6.04 -11.90 -0.37
N MET A 185 -6.89 -12.80 0.11
CA MET A 185 -7.49 -13.87 -0.70
C MET A 185 -8.45 -13.31 -1.77
N LEU A 186 -9.35 -12.41 -1.39
CA LEU A 186 -10.36 -11.88 -2.31
C LEU A 186 -9.73 -10.90 -3.32
N SER A 187 -8.76 -10.08 -2.90
CA SER A 187 -8.00 -9.22 -3.82
C SER A 187 -7.20 -10.05 -4.83
N MET A 188 -6.64 -11.18 -4.43
CA MET A 188 -5.99 -12.13 -5.33
C MET A 188 -6.97 -12.61 -6.43
N LEU A 189 -8.24 -12.89 -6.08
CA LEU A 189 -9.27 -13.27 -7.06
C LEU A 189 -9.53 -12.13 -8.06
N VAL A 190 -9.60 -10.88 -7.61
CA VAL A 190 -9.74 -9.70 -8.51
C VAL A 190 -8.54 -9.60 -9.47
N VAL A 191 -7.33 -9.87 -9.01
CA VAL A 191 -6.14 -9.92 -9.87
C VAL A 191 -6.25 -11.03 -10.91
N ALA A 192 -6.89 -12.15 -10.58
CA ALA A 192 -7.04 -13.29 -11.48
C ALA A 192 -8.00 -13.04 -12.67
N ILE A 193 -8.90 -12.07 -12.58
CA ILE A 193 -9.91 -11.77 -13.64
C ILE A 193 -9.32 -10.90 -14.77
N PRO A 194 -9.48 -11.24 -16.07
CA PRO A 194 -9.85 -12.54 -16.61
C PRO A 194 -8.78 -13.59 -16.31
N SER A 195 -9.00 -14.86 -16.61
CA SER A 195 -8.11 -15.96 -16.27
C SER A 195 -6.61 -15.68 -16.51
N LEU A 196 -5.75 -16.25 -15.68
CA LEU A 196 -4.31 -16.22 -15.82
C LEU A 196 -3.83 -17.51 -16.52
N SER A 197 -2.81 -17.38 -17.37
CA SER A 197 -2.19 -18.54 -18.02
C SER A 197 -1.32 -19.31 -17.01
N LEU A 198 -1.48 -20.63 -16.93
CA LEU A 198 -0.67 -21.49 -16.08
C LEU A 198 0.83 -21.41 -16.42
N ASN A 199 1.18 -21.23 -17.70
CA ASN A 199 2.58 -21.07 -18.12
C ASN A 199 3.16 -19.76 -17.59
N GLN A 200 2.39 -18.66 -17.61
CA GLN A 200 2.81 -17.39 -17.02
C GLN A 200 2.94 -17.49 -15.49
N LEU A 201 2.02 -18.20 -14.83
CA LEU A 201 2.10 -18.43 -13.37
C LEU A 201 3.38 -19.19 -12.99
N LYS A 202 3.67 -20.31 -13.66
CA LYS A 202 4.91 -21.04 -13.45
C LYS A 202 6.14 -20.16 -13.67
N LYS A 203 6.18 -19.41 -14.77
CA LYS A 203 7.29 -18.50 -15.09
C LYS A 203 7.50 -17.44 -14.00
N GLU A 204 6.46 -16.74 -13.58
CA GLU A 204 6.57 -15.70 -12.56
C GLU A 204 6.89 -16.27 -11.17
N PHE A 205 6.40 -17.47 -10.85
CA PHE A 205 6.76 -18.17 -9.63
C PHE A 205 8.27 -18.46 -9.57
N TYR A 206 8.87 -18.95 -10.67
CA TYR A 206 10.32 -19.18 -10.76
C TYR A 206 11.12 -17.87 -10.73
N ILE A 207 10.67 -16.83 -11.44
CA ILE A 207 11.33 -15.50 -11.44
C ILE A 207 11.36 -14.90 -10.03
N GLY A 208 10.24 -14.98 -9.30
CA GLY A 208 10.13 -14.48 -7.93
C GLY A 208 10.92 -15.30 -6.94
N GLY A 209 10.87 -16.62 -7.10
CA GLY A 209 11.51 -17.58 -6.20
C GLY A 209 11.16 -17.32 -4.74
N TRP A 210 12.09 -17.62 -3.82
CA TRP A 210 11.89 -17.38 -2.38
C TRP A 210 11.79 -15.88 -2.03
N LYS A 211 12.28 -14.98 -2.90
CA LYS A 211 12.30 -13.54 -2.65
C LYS A 211 10.91 -12.93 -2.67
N VAL A 212 10.00 -13.43 -3.52
CA VAL A 212 8.60 -12.97 -3.52
C VAL A 212 7.88 -13.43 -2.25
N ALA A 213 8.14 -14.65 -1.77
CA ALA A 213 7.61 -15.14 -0.50
C ALA A 213 8.12 -14.30 0.67
N LEU A 214 9.43 -14.01 0.74
CA LEU A 214 10.00 -13.13 1.75
C LEU A 214 9.36 -11.72 1.72
N THR A 215 9.16 -11.16 0.53
CA THR A 215 8.55 -9.83 0.40
C THR A 215 7.09 -9.84 0.88
N ALA A 216 6.32 -10.89 0.58
CA ALA A 216 4.96 -11.07 1.07
C ALA A 216 4.94 -11.27 2.59
N PHE A 217 5.85 -12.08 3.15
CA PHE A 217 6.03 -12.25 4.58
C PHE A 217 6.28 -10.90 5.28
N ILE A 218 7.25 -10.12 4.80
CA ILE A 218 7.58 -8.79 5.36
C ILE A 218 6.35 -7.89 5.33
N ASN A 219 5.56 -7.91 4.25
CA ASN A 219 4.35 -7.10 4.12
C ASN A 219 3.27 -7.52 5.13
N VAL A 220 2.94 -8.81 5.19
CA VAL A 220 1.92 -9.35 6.11
C VAL A 220 2.29 -9.04 7.56
N PHE A 221 3.52 -9.33 7.96
CA PHE A 221 3.96 -9.07 9.34
C PHE A 221 4.09 -7.57 9.64
N GLY A 222 4.53 -6.76 8.69
CA GLY A 222 4.52 -5.29 8.82
C GLY A 222 3.11 -4.76 9.07
N PHE A 223 2.10 -5.29 8.36
CA PHE A 223 0.71 -4.91 8.54
C PHE A 223 0.14 -5.38 9.90
N ILE A 224 0.51 -6.58 10.35
CA ILE A 224 0.15 -7.08 11.68
C ILE A 224 0.72 -6.19 12.80
N LEU A 225 2.00 -5.81 12.68
CA LEU A 225 2.62 -4.90 13.65
C LEU A 225 1.93 -3.52 13.66
N TYR A 226 1.55 -3.02 12.50
CA TYR A 226 0.75 -1.81 12.37
C TYR A 226 -0.61 -1.94 13.08
N LEU A 227 -1.36 -3.02 12.83
CA LEU A 227 -2.64 -3.27 13.49
C LEU A 227 -2.49 -3.41 15.01
N LYS A 228 -1.45 -4.10 15.49
CA LYS A 228 -1.16 -4.21 16.93
C LYS A 228 -0.79 -2.87 17.56
N ALA A 229 -0.10 -1.99 16.82
CA ALA A 229 0.16 -0.63 17.29
C ALA A 229 -1.16 0.16 17.41
N LEU A 230 -2.05 0.06 16.42
CA LEU A 230 -3.37 0.72 16.43
C LEU A 230 -4.28 0.23 17.56
N ALA A 231 -4.16 -1.04 17.96
CA ALA A 231 -4.94 -1.58 19.08
C ALA A 231 -4.55 -0.98 20.45
N ILE A 232 -3.37 -0.36 20.54
CA ILE A 232 -2.82 0.17 21.82
C ILE A 232 -2.93 1.71 21.90
N THR A 233 -3.00 2.39 20.74
CA THR A 233 -3.00 3.85 20.69
C THR A 233 -3.74 4.39 19.46
N ASP A 234 -3.89 5.73 19.41
CA ASP A 234 -4.63 6.42 18.37
C ASP A 234 -3.95 6.34 17.00
N VAL A 235 -4.77 6.28 15.94
CA VAL A 235 -4.32 6.30 14.55
C VAL A 235 -3.46 7.53 14.27
N SER A 236 -3.80 8.68 14.86
CA SER A 236 -3.08 9.95 14.72
C SER A 236 -1.62 9.88 15.17
N LEU A 237 -1.27 8.95 16.06
CA LEU A 237 0.11 8.73 16.51
C LEU A 237 0.84 7.68 15.66
N VAL A 238 0.14 6.61 15.27
CA VAL A 238 0.73 5.49 14.51
C VAL A 238 0.91 5.83 13.03
N ALA A 239 -0.09 6.44 12.40
CA ALA A 239 -0.11 6.69 10.96
C ALA A 239 1.07 7.54 10.46
N PRO A 240 1.51 8.64 11.12
CA PRO A 240 2.67 9.40 10.67
C PRO A 240 3.98 8.60 10.73
N ILE A 241 4.15 7.76 11.76
CA ILE A 241 5.34 6.94 11.93
C ILE A 241 5.42 5.90 10.83
N THR A 242 4.35 5.14 10.61
CA THR A 242 4.31 4.14 9.53
C THR A 242 4.37 4.78 8.14
N SER A 243 3.80 5.98 7.98
CA SER A 243 3.90 6.75 6.74
C SER A 243 5.31 7.27 6.46
N SER A 244 6.18 7.42 7.47
CA SER A 244 7.60 7.78 7.24
C SER A 244 8.33 6.74 6.37
N SER A 245 7.81 5.51 6.28
CA SER A 245 8.31 4.47 5.37
C SER A 245 8.48 4.96 3.93
N GLY A 246 7.59 5.84 3.43
CA GLY A 246 7.73 6.42 2.08
C GLY A 246 8.98 7.26 1.91
N THR A 247 9.34 8.06 2.90
CA THR A 247 10.59 8.84 2.89
C THR A 247 11.80 7.92 3.02
N LEU A 248 11.71 6.88 3.86
CA LEU A 248 12.76 5.87 3.98
C LEU A 248 12.94 5.09 2.66
N VAL A 249 11.87 4.84 1.89
CA VAL A 249 11.95 4.25 0.54
C VAL A 249 12.69 5.16 -0.44
N ILE A 250 12.49 6.49 -0.35
CA ILE A 250 13.23 7.44 -1.19
C ILE A 250 14.73 7.37 -0.87
N LEU A 251 15.08 7.43 0.40
CA LEU A 251 16.48 7.32 0.86
C LEU A 251 17.07 5.95 0.49
N GLY A 252 16.33 4.86 0.73
CA GLY A 252 16.75 3.52 0.37
C GLY A 252 16.91 3.32 -1.15
N GLY A 253 16.04 3.91 -1.97
CA GLY A 253 16.16 3.92 -3.42
C GLY A 253 17.43 4.63 -3.90
N ILE A 254 17.78 5.75 -3.28
CA ILE A 254 18.99 6.51 -3.59
C ILE A 254 20.25 5.72 -3.17
N ILE A 255 20.25 5.14 -1.97
CA ILE A 255 21.43 4.50 -1.37
C ILE A 255 21.63 3.09 -1.92
N PHE A 256 20.61 2.24 -1.88
CA PHE A 256 20.70 0.81 -2.20
C PHE A 256 20.41 0.48 -3.66
N LEU A 257 19.52 1.26 -4.32
CA LEU A 257 19.16 1.04 -5.73
C LEU A 257 19.85 2.02 -6.69
N ASN A 258 20.70 2.92 -6.15
CA ASN A 258 21.46 3.92 -6.92
C ASN A 258 20.56 4.83 -7.78
N GLU A 259 19.35 5.16 -7.29
CA GLU A 259 18.36 5.98 -8.00
C GLU A 259 18.68 7.48 -7.88
N ARG A 260 19.83 7.92 -8.40
CA ARG A 260 20.37 9.30 -8.25
C ARG A 260 19.80 10.30 -9.27
N THR A 261 19.04 9.84 -10.25
CA THR A 261 18.43 10.73 -11.24
C THR A 261 17.49 11.73 -10.53
N TYR A 262 17.69 13.02 -10.78
CA TYR A 262 16.94 14.13 -10.14
C TYR A 262 16.96 14.10 -8.60
N LEU A 263 18.14 13.78 -8.01
CA LEU A 263 18.32 13.57 -6.57
C LEU A 263 17.68 14.67 -5.71
N TRP A 264 18.01 15.93 -5.97
CA TRP A 264 17.50 17.05 -5.17
C TRP A 264 15.98 17.16 -5.19
N ARG A 265 15.32 16.82 -6.30
CA ARG A 265 13.86 16.81 -6.39
C ARG A 265 13.24 15.68 -5.58
N LYS A 266 13.86 14.51 -5.59
CA LYS A 266 13.43 13.38 -4.76
C LYS A 266 13.56 13.70 -3.28
N LEU A 267 14.65 14.36 -2.87
CA LEU A 267 14.87 14.78 -1.49
C LEU A 267 13.86 15.86 -1.07
N THR A 268 13.68 16.92 -1.87
CA THR A 268 12.66 17.94 -1.58
C THR A 268 11.26 17.38 -1.53
N ALA A 269 10.89 16.48 -2.47
CA ALA A 269 9.62 15.79 -2.43
C ALA A 269 9.47 14.92 -1.16
N GLY A 270 10.52 14.25 -0.72
CA GLY A 270 10.55 13.48 0.53
C GLY A 270 10.27 14.32 1.78
N ILE A 271 10.84 15.52 1.84
CA ILE A 271 10.59 16.48 2.94
C ILE A 271 9.13 16.97 2.89
N LEU A 272 8.64 17.39 1.72
CA LEU A 272 7.25 17.80 1.54
C LEU A 272 6.26 16.70 1.93
N MET A 273 6.58 15.43 1.58
CA MET A 273 5.78 14.28 1.97
C MET A 273 5.71 14.10 3.49
N LEU A 274 6.85 14.18 4.18
CA LEU A 274 6.88 14.05 5.64
C LEU A 274 5.98 15.10 6.28
N ILE A 275 6.19 16.36 5.95
CA ILE A 275 5.41 17.48 6.49
C ILE A 275 3.93 17.30 6.13
N GLY A 276 3.61 16.99 4.87
CA GLY A 276 2.24 16.82 4.41
C GLY A 276 1.49 15.73 5.14
N VAL A 277 2.11 14.55 5.35
CA VAL A 277 1.49 13.45 6.11
C VAL A 277 1.25 13.83 7.57
N PHE A 278 2.18 14.55 8.19
CA PHE A 278 2.00 15.03 9.57
C PHE A 278 0.85 16.03 9.71
N LEU A 279 0.56 16.83 8.69
CA LEU A 279 -0.52 17.82 8.70
C LEU A 279 -1.90 17.25 8.35
N LEU A 280 -1.97 16.04 7.78
CA LEU A 280 -3.22 15.35 7.47
C LEU A 280 -3.92 14.72 8.68
N ARG A 281 -3.36 14.88 9.87
CA ARG A 281 -3.94 14.40 11.14
C ARG A 281 -5.30 15.00 11.44
#